data_c2ed0c9c8b06c4740f306c89f79155e1
#
_entry.id   c2ed0c9c8b06c4740f306c89f79155e1
#
_cell.length_a   1.000
_cell.length_b   1.000
_cell.length_c   1.000
_cell.angle_alpha   90.00
_cell.angle_beta   90.00
_cell.angle_gamma   90.00
#
_symmetry.space_group_name_H-M   'P 1'
#
loop_
_entity.id
_entity.type
_entity.pdbx_description
1 polymer ?
#
loop_
_entity_poly.entity_id
_entity_poly.type
_entity_poly.pdbx_seq_one_letter_code
_entity_poly.pdbx_strand_id
1 'polypeptide(L)'
;LTIGLSTLAKYMGGLANLTLIVADQRQYVNNCIMIAAAVVNAAAVVLLTQLKTQLLWVKLGSSLIFAVRPLLYRLYVKKHYPLPKAGKTSAVLDQKWTGIGQHIAYFLHMNTDIVLLTLFADVKLVAVYAVYSMVIGSVRAITESFSSGMEAKFGELIAKERLDRLRRDFWRYQTLIVSVSVVLFSCTGALIVPFVRLYTKGITDADYIQPVFALILLMAEAVNCMMLPCSGLPAAANRFRQTRWGAYGEAAINIILSCALIHWSPLIGVALGTLTATVFRSVYYMAYSGRHILHIPLSKLLVQFAAAAALLGVLAAAGCRLLQGIAIDNYFQWVLWGLATLSAVGAPTAFYCWKRLREAKYETDSDRE
;
A
#
# COMPACT_ATOMS: atom_id res chain seq x y z
N LEU A 1 18.83 -18.07 -0.07
CA LEU A 1 19.71 -17.62 1.04
C LEU A 1 20.11 -16.15 0.89
N THR A 2 20.60 -15.70 -0.27
CA THR A 2 21.09 -14.34 -0.50
C THR A 2 20.03 -13.24 -0.27
N ILE A 3 18.80 -13.47 -0.69
CA ILE A 3 17.67 -12.51 -0.50
C ILE A 3 17.28 -12.44 0.98
N GLY A 4 17.39 -13.55 1.72
CA GLY A 4 17.07 -13.60 3.16
C GLY A 4 18.05 -12.81 4.03
N LEU A 5 19.29 -12.58 3.57
CA LEU A 5 20.32 -11.89 4.34
C LEU A 5 19.94 -10.42 4.66
N SER A 6 19.45 -9.68 3.68
CA SER A 6 19.02 -8.29 3.87
C SER A 6 17.79 -8.19 4.79
N THR A 7 16.87 -9.15 4.69
CA THR A 7 15.70 -9.24 5.55
C THR A 7 16.10 -9.56 6.99
N LEU A 8 16.99 -10.53 7.18
CA LEU A 8 17.53 -10.89 8.50
C LEU A 8 18.22 -9.69 9.16
N ALA A 9 19.09 -8.98 8.43
CA ALA A 9 19.76 -7.79 8.92
C ALA A 9 18.77 -6.69 9.36
N LYS A 10 17.69 -6.48 8.60
CA LYS A 10 16.62 -5.54 8.95
C LYS A 10 15.96 -5.90 10.29
N TYR A 11 15.61 -7.17 10.48
CA TYR A 11 14.91 -7.60 11.70
C TYR A 11 15.83 -7.63 12.93
N MET A 12 17.07 -8.07 12.78
CA MET A 12 18.01 -8.19 13.93
C MET A 12 18.58 -6.86 14.40
N GLY A 13 18.80 -5.89 13.53
CA GLY A 13 19.52 -4.66 13.89
C GLY A 13 18.80 -3.34 13.58
N GLY A 14 17.77 -3.35 12.74
CA GLY A 14 17.18 -2.11 12.21
C GLY A 14 15.82 -1.76 12.78
N LEU A 15 15.02 -2.75 13.18
CA LEU A 15 13.61 -2.53 13.48
C LEU A 15 13.38 -1.56 14.65
N ALA A 16 14.08 -1.73 15.77
CA ALA A 16 13.94 -0.88 16.95
C ALA A 16 14.32 0.59 16.66
N ASN A 17 15.42 0.80 15.91
CA ASN A 17 15.87 2.14 15.55
C ASN A 17 14.88 2.80 14.56
N LEU A 18 14.36 2.05 13.60
CA LEU A 18 13.35 2.52 12.67
C LEU A 18 12.06 2.91 13.40
N THR A 19 11.58 2.05 14.30
CA THR A 19 10.36 2.33 15.09
C THR A 19 10.51 3.60 15.91
N LEU A 20 11.68 3.87 16.49
CA LEU A 20 11.95 5.10 17.23
C LEU A 20 11.87 6.34 16.31
N ILE A 21 12.48 6.27 15.11
CA ILE A 21 12.44 7.38 14.13
C ILE A 21 11.00 7.65 13.68
N VAL A 22 10.21 6.60 13.44
CA VAL A 22 8.80 6.71 13.04
C VAL A 22 7.94 7.27 14.16
N ALA A 23 8.13 6.81 15.40
CA ALA A 23 7.40 7.30 16.57
C ALA A 23 7.66 8.79 16.83
N ASP A 24 8.87 9.29 16.55
CA ASP A 24 9.23 10.71 16.61
C ASP A 24 8.76 11.52 15.39
N GLN A 25 7.86 10.99 14.57
CA GLN A 25 7.30 11.62 13.36
C GLN A 25 8.37 12.01 12.30
N ARG A 26 9.57 11.41 12.35
CA ARG A 26 10.68 11.65 11.42
C ARG A 26 10.74 10.62 10.29
N GLN A 27 9.60 10.19 9.80
CA GLN A 27 9.51 9.22 8.70
C GLN A 27 10.30 9.64 7.45
N TYR A 28 10.47 10.94 7.23
CA TYR A 28 11.27 11.46 6.11
C TYR A 28 12.70 10.90 6.10
N VAL A 29 13.29 10.64 7.27
CA VAL A 29 14.64 10.05 7.38
C VAL A 29 14.66 8.63 6.81
N ASN A 30 13.64 7.83 7.16
CA ASN A 30 13.46 6.50 6.58
C ASN A 30 13.31 6.58 5.05
N ASN A 31 12.47 7.48 4.57
CA ASN A 31 12.23 7.64 3.12
C ASN A 31 13.50 8.07 2.38
N CYS A 32 14.29 9.00 2.93
CA CYS A 32 15.57 9.38 2.34
C CYS A 32 16.57 8.21 2.26
N ILE A 33 16.69 7.42 3.34
CA ILE A 33 17.56 6.23 3.36
C ILE A 33 17.09 5.18 2.36
N MET A 34 15.77 4.98 2.25
CA MET A 34 15.16 4.05 1.29
C MET A 34 15.43 4.47 -0.16
N ILE A 35 15.24 5.76 -0.48
CA ILE A 35 15.47 6.31 -1.82
C ILE A 35 16.97 6.20 -2.18
N ALA A 36 17.86 6.62 -1.28
CA ALA A 36 19.29 6.49 -1.50
C ALA A 36 19.72 5.04 -1.75
N ALA A 37 19.24 4.11 -0.93
CA ALA A 37 19.51 2.69 -1.13
C ALA A 37 18.95 2.16 -2.45
N ALA A 38 17.76 2.60 -2.88
CA ALA A 38 17.16 2.20 -4.14
C ALA A 38 17.95 2.72 -5.35
N VAL A 39 18.39 3.98 -5.32
CA VAL A 39 19.21 4.57 -6.39
C VAL A 39 20.56 3.86 -6.51
N VAL A 40 21.24 3.64 -5.38
CA VAL A 40 22.52 2.91 -5.37
C VAL A 40 22.34 1.48 -5.88
N ASN A 41 21.26 0.82 -5.47
CA ASN A 41 20.95 -0.52 -5.94
C ASN A 41 20.66 -0.56 -7.45
N ALA A 42 19.87 0.40 -7.96
CA ALA A 42 19.59 0.48 -9.39
C ALA A 42 20.89 0.67 -10.21
N ALA A 43 21.76 1.58 -9.79
CA ALA A 43 23.05 1.80 -10.42
C ALA A 43 23.93 0.55 -10.37
N ALA A 44 23.99 -0.13 -9.23
CA ALA A 44 24.77 -1.36 -9.07
C ALA A 44 24.23 -2.51 -9.95
N VAL A 45 22.92 -2.67 -10.04
CA VAL A 45 22.28 -3.69 -10.90
C VAL A 45 22.60 -3.42 -12.36
N VAL A 46 22.47 -2.18 -12.83
CA VAL A 46 22.81 -1.80 -14.22
C VAL A 46 24.28 -2.09 -14.51
N LEU A 47 25.19 -1.65 -13.63
CA LEU A 47 26.63 -1.86 -13.80
C LEU A 47 26.98 -3.37 -13.87
N LEU A 48 26.49 -4.16 -12.90
CA LEU A 48 26.76 -5.60 -12.84
C LEU A 48 26.17 -6.35 -14.05
N THR A 49 25.01 -5.91 -14.54
CA THR A 49 24.39 -6.50 -15.73
C THR A 49 25.19 -6.16 -17.01
N GLN A 50 25.68 -4.93 -17.13
CA GLN A 50 26.57 -4.55 -18.26
C GLN A 50 27.88 -5.33 -18.26
N LEU A 51 28.42 -5.63 -17.09
CA LEU A 51 29.62 -6.46 -16.92
C LEU A 51 29.35 -7.95 -17.17
N LYS A 52 28.13 -8.33 -17.61
CA LYS A 52 27.70 -9.72 -17.88
C LYS A 52 27.98 -10.67 -16.70
N THR A 53 27.92 -10.18 -15.47
CA THR A 53 28.09 -11.01 -14.28
C THR A 53 26.92 -11.98 -14.09
N GLN A 54 27.18 -13.12 -13.44
CA GLN A 54 26.15 -14.10 -13.13
C GLN A 54 25.04 -13.47 -12.24
N LEU A 55 23.80 -13.87 -12.44
CA LEU A 55 22.64 -13.39 -11.68
C LEU A 55 22.84 -13.49 -10.16
N LEU A 56 23.62 -14.45 -9.70
CA LEU A 56 23.95 -14.62 -8.27
C LEU A 56 24.67 -13.39 -7.70
N TRP A 57 25.67 -12.86 -8.43
CA TRP A 57 26.43 -11.68 -7.99
C TRP A 57 25.59 -10.42 -8.00
N VAL A 58 24.69 -10.27 -8.97
CA VAL A 58 23.73 -9.16 -9.01
C VAL A 58 22.82 -9.19 -7.77
N LYS A 59 22.29 -10.37 -7.44
CA LYS A 59 21.42 -10.55 -6.25
C LYS A 59 22.19 -10.37 -4.93
N LEU A 60 23.43 -10.82 -4.84
CA LEU A 60 24.28 -10.60 -3.67
C LEU A 60 24.60 -9.13 -3.47
N GLY A 61 25.01 -8.42 -4.50
CA GLY A 61 25.26 -6.98 -4.44
C GLY A 61 24.05 -6.19 -3.98
N SER A 62 22.87 -6.49 -4.57
CA SER A 62 21.59 -5.91 -4.16
C SER A 62 21.29 -6.17 -2.67
N SER A 63 21.47 -7.41 -2.21
CA SER A 63 21.21 -7.78 -0.80
C SER A 63 22.14 -7.07 0.17
N LEU A 64 23.42 -6.90 -0.19
CA LEU A 64 24.39 -6.16 0.63
C LEU A 64 24.03 -4.68 0.75
N ILE A 65 23.64 -4.03 -0.36
CA ILE A 65 23.22 -2.61 -0.34
C ILE A 65 22.05 -2.42 0.63
N PHE A 66 21.05 -3.30 0.56
CA PHE A 66 19.91 -3.21 1.48
C PHE A 66 20.24 -3.61 2.92
N ALA A 67 21.27 -4.44 3.15
CA ALA A 67 21.73 -4.81 4.50
C ALA A 67 22.45 -3.65 5.22
N VAL A 68 22.88 -2.61 4.51
CA VAL A 68 23.51 -1.41 5.12
C VAL A 68 22.46 -0.51 5.82
N ARG A 69 21.20 -0.55 5.44
CA ARG A 69 20.15 0.33 6.00
C ARG A 69 20.05 0.30 7.53
N PRO A 70 20.04 -0.86 8.22
CA PRO A 70 20.04 -0.91 9.68
C PRO A 70 21.19 -0.15 10.34
N LEU A 71 22.36 -0.15 9.73
CA LEU A 71 23.52 0.60 10.22
C LEU A 71 23.28 2.11 10.11
N LEU A 72 22.71 2.58 9.03
CA LEU A 72 22.35 3.99 8.85
C LEU A 72 21.30 4.45 9.88
N TYR A 73 20.26 3.64 10.15
CA TYR A 73 19.31 3.93 11.23
C TYR A 73 20.00 4.01 12.59
N ARG A 74 20.90 3.07 12.90
CA ARG A 74 21.64 3.05 14.16
C ARG A 74 22.53 4.28 14.31
N LEU A 75 23.24 4.69 13.26
CA LEU A 75 24.07 5.89 13.26
C LEU A 75 23.25 7.15 13.46
N TYR A 76 22.10 7.27 12.78
CA TYR A 76 21.19 8.38 12.95
C TYR A 76 20.66 8.47 14.39
N VAL A 77 20.16 7.37 14.93
CA VAL A 77 19.64 7.30 16.30
C VAL A 77 20.72 7.65 17.32
N LYS A 78 21.92 7.07 17.19
CA LYS A 78 23.04 7.38 18.10
C LYS A 78 23.42 8.85 18.09
N LYS A 79 23.30 9.54 16.94
CA LYS A 79 23.64 10.96 16.80
C LYS A 79 22.57 11.90 17.35
N HIS A 80 21.28 11.56 17.20
CA HIS A 80 20.17 12.48 17.49
C HIS A 80 19.41 12.17 18.79
N TYR A 81 19.59 10.97 19.35
CA TYR A 81 18.90 10.55 20.57
C TYR A 81 19.92 10.16 21.64
N PRO A 82 20.02 10.92 22.75
CA PRO A 82 20.82 10.53 23.92
C PRO A 82 20.07 9.40 24.65
N LEU A 83 20.23 8.15 24.18
CA LEU A 83 19.62 7.01 24.82
C LEU A 83 20.31 6.72 26.14
N PRO A 84 19.61 6.71 27.29
CA PRO A 84 20.17 6.25 28.54
C PRO A 84 20.58 4.77 28.40
N LYS A 85 21.63 4.36 29.09
CA LYS A 85 22.04 2.95 29.16
C LYS A 85 20.81 2.15 29.61
N ALA A 86 20.43 1.14 28.83
CA ALA A 86 19.22 0.35 29.06
C ALA A 86 19.24 -0.26 30.47
N GLY A 87 18.46 0.32 31.39
CA GLY A 87 18.05 -0.38 32.59
C GLY A 87 17.14 -1.56 32.18
N LYS A 88 17.20 -2.66 32.92
CA LYS A 88 16.28 -3.79 32.74
C LYS A 88 14.85 -3.33 33.07
N THR A 89 14.19 -2.71 32.10
CA THR A 89 12.77 -2.37 32.27
C THR A 89 11.96 -3.61 31.94
N SER A 90 11.37 -4.21 32.94
CA SER A 90 10.45 -5.35 32.83
C SER A 90 9.06 -4.97 32.31
N ALA A 91 8.94 -3.92 31.51
CA ALA A 91 7.71 -3.59 30.83
C ALA A 91 7.43 -4.69 29.79
N VAL A 92 6.70 -5.70 30.23
CA VAL A 92 6.21 -6.77 29.36
C VAL A 92 5.17 -6.15 28.44
N LEU A 93 5.44 -6.18 27.14
CA LEU A 93 4.47 -5.78 26.12
C LEU A 93 3.35 -6.83 26.09
N ASP A 94 2.25 -6.58 26.79
CA ASP A 94 1.12 -7.53 26.90
C ASP A 94 0.52 -7.94 25.55
N GLN A 95 0.72 -7.11 24.52
CA GLN A 95 0.14 -7.32 23.20
C GLN A 95 1.13 -7.86 22.15
N LYS A 96 2.35 -8.23 22.52
CA LYS A 96 3.37 -8.70 21.56
C LYS A 96 2.91 -9.90 20.70
N TRP A 97 2.24 -10.86 21.30
CA TRP A 97 1.74 -12.04 20.58
C TRP A 97 0.56 -11.72 19.65
N THR A 98 -0.30 -10.78 20.04
CA THR A 98 -1.41 -10.32 19.21
C THR A 98 -0.90 -9.54 17.99
N GLY A 99 0.13 -8.72 18.17
CA GLY A 99 0.80 -8.03 17.06
C GLY A 99 1.44 -9.00 16.06
N ILE A 100 2.13 -10.04 16.55
CA ILE A 100 2.71 -11.09 15.70
C ILE A 100 1.61 -11.79 14.89
N GLY A 101 0.48 -12.15 15.50
CA GLY A 101 -0.64 -12.78 14.82
C GLY A 101 -1.19 -11.93 13.67
N GLN A 102 -1.33 -10.62 13.87
CA GLN A 102 -1.75 -9.70 12.79
C GLN A 102 -0.71 -9.61 11.67
N HIS A 103 0.59 -9.61 12.00
CA HIS A 103 1.65 -9.63 10.99
C HIS A 103 1.66 -10.92 10.17
N ILE A 104 1.42 -12.06 10.80
CA ILE A 104 1.29 -13.34 10.09
C ILE A 104 0.07 -13.31 9.17
N ALA A 105 -1.08 -12.84 9.64
CA ALA A 105 -2.28 -12.72 8.80
C ALA A 105 -2.06 -11.78 7.59
N TYR A 106 -1.39 -10.65 7.81
CA TYR A 106 -1.01 -9.75 6.72
C TYR A 106 -0.03 -10.40 5.74
N PHE A 107 0.98 -11.11 6.23
CA PHE A 107 1.94 -11.82 5.38
C PHE A 107 1.26 -12.92 4.54
N LEU A 108 0.35 -13.67 5.14
CA LEU A 108 -0.45 -14.67 4.43
C LEU A 108 -1.29 -13.99 3.34
N HIS A 109 -2.02 -12.94 3.68
CA HIS A 109 -2.83 -12.19 2.71
C HIS A 109 -2.00 -11.69 1.51
N MET A 110 -0.81 -11.13 1.75
CA MET A 110 0.07 -10.60 0.70
C MET A 110 0.70 -11.66 -0.19
N ASN A 111 0.84 -12.89 0.26
CA ASN A 111 1.56 -13.94 -0.47
C ASN A 111 0.66 -15.10 -0.91
N THR A 112 -0.56 -15.19 -0.41
CA THR A 112 -1.50 -16.29 -0.71
C THR A 112 -1.74 -16.43 -2.21
N ASP A 113 -1.89 -15.33 -2.92
CA ASP A 113 -2.19 -15.31 -4.35
C ASP A 113 -1.10 -16.03 -5.15
N ILE A 114 0.17 -15.70 -4.90
CA ILE A 114 1.31 -16.33 -5.57
C ILE A 114 1.42 -17.80 -5.19
N VAL A 115 1.21 -18.13 -3.91
CA VAL A 115 1.26 -19.52 -3.42
C VAL A 115 0.16 -20.35 -4.07
N LEU A 116 -1.08 -19.87 -4.12
CA LEU A 116 -2.20 -20.58 -4.73
C LEU A 116 -2.01 -20.75 -6.23
N LEU A 117 -1.58 -19.72 -6.95
CA LEU A 117 -1.26 -19.83 -8.37
C LEU A 117 -0.14 -20.83 -8.64
N THR A 118 0.86 -20.90 -7.76
CA THR A 118 1.98 -21.85 -7.90
C THR A 118 1.53 -23.29 -7.64
N LEU A 119 0.61 -23.51 -6.69
CA LEU A 119 0.17 -24.86 -6.29
C LEU A 119 -0.94 -25.42 -7.18
N PHE A 120 -1.86 -24.57 -7.65
CA PHE A 120 -3.09 -24.98 -8.31
C PHE A 120 -3.21 -24.54 -9.77
N ALA A 121 -2.26 -23.77 -10.28
CA ALA A 121 -2.25 -23.27 -11.65
C ALA A 121 -0.88 -23.49 -12.31
N ASP A 122 -0.58 -22.75 -13.37
CA ASP A 122 0.71 -22.81 -14.08
C ASP A 122 1.65 -21.70 -13.60
N VAL A 123 2.94 -22.02 -13.49
CA VAL A 123 4.01 -21.04 -13.19
C VAL A 123 4.02 -19.86 -14.18
N LYS A 124 3.56 -20.07 -15.41
CA LYS A 124 3.36 -18.99 -16.39
C LYS A 124 2.35 -17.96 -15.93
N LEU A 125 1.28 -18.36 -15.27
CA LEU A 125 0.28 -17.45 -14.70
C LEU A 125 0.83 -16.67 -13.50
N VAL A 126 1.78 -17.25 -12.77
CA VAL A 126 2.53 -16.51 -11.72
C VAL A 126 3.34 -15.38 -12.33
N ALA A 127 3.96 -15.59 -13.50
CA ALA A 127 4.68 -14.54 -14.20
C ALA A 127 3.74 -13.41 -14.67
N VAL A 128 2.57 -13.76 -15.22
CA VAL A 128 1.52 -12.78 -15.56
C VAL A 128 1.10 -11.99 -14.33
N TYR A 129 0.74 -12.67 -13.24
CA TYR A 129 0.38 -12.04 -11.95
C TYR A 129 1.47 -11.07 -11.48
N ALA A 130 2.74 -11.49 -11.52
CA ALA A 130 3.87 -10.69 -11.05
C ALA A 130 4.04 -9.37 -11.81
N VAL A 131 3.82 -9.35 -13.14
CA VAL A 131 3.90 -8.13 -13.95
C VAL A 131 2.85 -7.11 -13.51
N TYR A 132 1.60 -7.53 -13.33
CA TYR A 132 0.53 -6.63 -12.88
C TYR A 132 0.75 -6.17 -11.44
N SER A 133 1.14 -7.09 -10.55
CA SER A 133 1.41 -6.78 -9.13
C SER A 133 2.58 -5.82 -8.96
N MET A 134 3.59 -5.88 -9.82
CA MET A 134 4.72 -4.94 -9.82
C MET A 134 4.24 -3.50 -10.09
N VAL A 135 3.40 -3.31 -11.10
CA VAL A 135 2.87 -1.98 -11.45
C VAL A 135 1.94 -1.46 -10.36
N ILE A 136 0.92 -2.26 -10.00
CA ILE A 136 -0.09 -1.87 -9.01
C ILE A 136 0.53 -1.66 -7.63
N GLY A 137 1.48 -2.53 -7.23
CA GLY A 137 2.23 -2.41 -5.98
C GLY A 137 3.09 -1.14 -5.91
N SER A 138 3.64 -0.69 -7.04
CA SER A 138 4.37 0.58 -7.11
C SER A 138 3.44 1.77 -6.86
N VAL A 139 2.24 1.76 -7.44
CA VAL A 139 1.21 2.79 -7.22
C VAL A 139 0.72 2.78 -5.76
N ARG A 140 0.53 1.59 -5.19
CA ARG A 140 0.24 1.44 -3.76
C ARG A 140 1.32 2.08 -2.90
N ALA A 141 2.60 1.80 -3.15
CA ALA A 141 3.71 2.35 -2.38
C ALA A 141 3.75 3.89 -2.43
N ILE A 142 3.43 4.49 -3.59
CA ILE A 142 3.28 5.94 -3.73
C ILE A 142 2.13 6.43 -2.82
N THR A 143 0.97 5.79 -2.86
CA THR A 143 -0.19 6.18 -2.04
C THR A 143 0.10 6.04 -0.55
N GLU A 144 0.73 4.94 -0.12
CA GLU A 144 1.16 4.71 1.26
C GLU A 144 2.15 5.76 1.76
N SER A 145 2.97 6.35 0.87
CA SER A 145 3.92 7.40 1.26
C SER A 145 3.23 8.67 1.78
N PHE A 146 2.01 8.95 1.30
CA PHE A 146 1.19 10.07 1.81
C PHE A 146 0.58 9.79 3.18
N SER A 147 0.57 8.54 3.64
CA SER A 147 0.05 8.16 4.96
C SER A 147 1.13 8.11 6.04
N SER A 148 2.39 8.23 5.66
CA SER A 148 3.51 8.17 6.58
C SER A 148 3.44 9.28 7.66
N GLY A 149 3.55 8.89 8.93
CA GLY A 149 3.50 9.82 10.07
C GLY A 149 2.09 10.14 10.60
N MET A 150 1.01 9.83 9.87
CA MET A 150 -0.36 10.12 10.34
C MET A 150 -0.76 9.25 11.54
N GLU A 151 -0.29 8.00 11.62
CA GLU A 151 -0.55 7.12 12.77
C GLU A 151 0.04 7.72 14.06
N ALA A 152 1.27 8.23 14.02
CA ALA A 152 1.90 8.87 15.18
C ALA A 152 1.13 10.13 15.62
N LYS A 153 0.66 10.95 14.66
CA LYS A 153 -0.17 12.12 14.94
C LYS A 153 -1.52 11.74 15.55
N PHE A 154 -2.17 10.70 15.05
CA PHE A 154 -3.42 10.20 15.64
C PHE A 154 -3.19 9.67 17.04
N GLY A 155 -2.10 8.94 17.29
CA GLY A 155 -1.72 8.48 18.62
C GLY A 155 -1.54 9.62 19.61
N GLU A 156 -0.90 10.72 19.22
CA GLU A 156 -0.75 11.93 20.03
C GLU A 156 -2.10 12.57 20.36
N LEU A 157 -3.00 12.71 19.37
CA LEU A 157 -4.32 13.32 19.57
C LEU A 157 -5.22 12.45 20.45
N ILE A 158 -5.14 11.12 20.33
CA ILE A 158 -5.87 10.17 21.19
C ILE A 158 -5.35 10.26 22.62
N ALA A 159 -4.02 10.26 22.82
CA ALA A 159 -3.41 10.36 24.15
C ALA A 159 -3.73 11.70 24.85
N LYS A 160 -3.93 12.79 24.10
CA LYS A 160 -4.33 14.11 24.61
C LYS A 160 -5.84 14.30 24.70
N GLU A 161 -6.64 13.28 24.43
CA GLU A 161 -8.12 13.29 24.45
C GLU A 161 -8.76 14.39 23.57
N ARG A 162 -8.07 14.82 22.51
CA ARG A 162 -8.54 15.89 21.60
C ARG A 162 -9.41 15.34 20.47
N LEU A 163 -10.58 14.81 20.81
CA LEU A 163 -11.46 14.10 19.87
C LEU A 163 -11.92 14.96 18.68
N ASP A 164 -12.26 16.23 18.90
CA ASP A 164 -12.74 17.10 17.81
C ASP A 164 -11.61 17.39 16.79
N ARG A 165 -10.38 17.57 17.29
CA ARG A 165 -9.22 17.73 16.44
C ARG A 165 -8.88 16.43 15.70
N LEU A 166 -9.01 15.30 16.36
CA LEU A 166 -8.83 13.98 15.74
C LEU A 166 -9.83 13.77 14.59
N ARG A 167 -11.12 14.09 14.80
CA ARG A 167 -12.15 13.99 13.74
C ARG A 167 -11.84 14.89 12.55
N ARG A 168 -11.45 16.15 12.77
CA ARG A 168 -11.09 17.09 11.69
C ARG A 168 -9.88 16.59 10.90
N ASP A 169 -8.81 16.20 11.59
CA ASP A 169 -7.58 15.73 10.93
C ASP A 169 -7.83 14.39 10.22
N PHE A 170 -8.70 13.52 10.75
CA PHE A 170 -9.13 12.30 10.09
C PHE A 170 -9.84 12.60 8.77
N TRP A 171 -10.83 13.49 8.75
CA TRP A 171 -11.56 13.82 7.52
C TRP A 171 -10.67 14.48 6.46
N ARG A 172 -9.74 15.33 6.87
CA ARG A 172 -8.74 15.91 5.95
C ARG A 172 -7.86 14.83 5.33
N TYR A 173 -7.37 13.95 6.14
CA TYR A 173 -6.53 12.84 5.71
C TYR A 173 -7.31 11.83 4.85
N GLN A 174 -8.53 11.48 5.25
CA GLN A 174 -9.42 10.62 4.47
C GLN A 174 -9.68 11.21 3.07
N THR A 175 -10.01 12.49 3.00
CA THR A 175 -10.24 13.19 1.71
C THR A 175 -8.98 13.16 0.84
N LEU A 176 -7.82 13.42 1.41
CA LEU A 176 -6.54 13.39 0.70
C LEU A 176 -6.26 11.99 0.13
N ILE A 177 -6.27 10.96 0.97
CA ILE A 177 -5.94 9.58 0.57
C ILE A 177 -6.93 9.05 -0.47
N VAL A 178 -8.22 9.29 -0.28
CA VAL A 178 -9.24 8.89 -1.26
C VAL A 178 -9.02 9.60 -2.59
N SER A 179 -8.75 10.91 -2.58
CA SER A 179 -8.49 11.68 -3.81
C SER A 179 -7.25 11.18 -4.54
N VAL A 180 -6.14 10.97 -3.81
CA VAL A 180 -4.90 10.43 -4.37
C VAL A 180 -5.13 9.03 -4.95
N SER A 181 -5.86 8.15 -4.22
CA SER A 181 -6.18 6.81 -4.69
C SER A 181 -7.04 6.86 -5.97
N VAL A 182 -8.08 7.69 -6.02
CA VAL A 182 -8.92 7.83 -7.23
C VAL A 182 -8.07 8.25 -8.42
N VAL A 183 -7.20 9.25 -8.27
CA VAL A 183 -6.36 9.73 -9.37
C VAL A 183 -5.37 8.66 -9.83
N LEU A 184 -4.56 8.14 -8.92
CA LEU A 184 -3.47 7.23 -9.27
C LEU A 184 -4.00 5.89 -9.81
N PHE A 185 -4.99 5.29 -9.15
CA PHE A 185 -5.51 3.99 -9.58
C PHE A 185 -6.40 4.09 -10.83
N SER A 186 -7.12 5.20 -11.06
CA SER A 186 -7.85 5.41 -12.33
C SER A 186 -6.89 5.55 -13.51
N CYS A 187 -5.82 6.34 -13.35
CA CYS A 187 -4.77 6.46 -14.38
C CYS A 187 -4.09 5.12 -14.64
N THR A 188 -3.78 4.37 -13.58
CA THR A 188 -3.19 3.03 -13.70
C THR A 188 -4.13 2.09 -14.43
N GLY A 189 -5.43 2.08 -14.10
CA GLY A 189 -6.43 1.24 -14.77
C GLY A 189 -6.54 1.51 -16.26
N ALA A 190 -6.43 2.76 -16.67
CA ALA A 190 -6.40 3.13 -18.08
C ALA A 190 -5.13 2.66 -18.81
N LEU A 191 -3.98 2.73 -18.16
CA LEU A 191 -2.64 2.59 -18.78
C LEU A 191 -2.00 1.22 -18.57
N ILE A 192 -2.49 0.38 -17.66
CA ILE A 192 -1.84 -0.87 -17.28
C ILE A 192 -1.79 -1.88 -18.44
N VAL A 193 -2.86 -2.03 -19.20
CA VAL A 193 -2.92 -2.97 -20.32
C VAL A 193 -1.97 -2.53 -21.45
N PRO A 194 -1.98 -1.26 -21.93
CA PRO A 194 -0.97 -0.76 -22.84
C PRO A 194 0.48 -0.92 -22.34
N PHE A 195 0.71 -0.67 -21.04
CA PHE A 195 2.03 -0.88 -20.44
C PHE A 195 2.48 -2.33 -20.52
N VAL A 196 1.62 -3.26 -20.10
CA VAL A 196 1.93 -4.70 -20.12
C VAL A 196 2.22 -5.15 -21.56
N ARG A 197 1.45 -4.68 -22.55
CA ARG A 197 1.70 -4.97 -23.97
C ARG A 197 3.09 -4.52 -24.43
N LEU A 198 3.53 -3.32 -24.02
CA LEU A 198 4.87 -2.83 -24.33
C LEU A 198 5.96 -3.60 -23.57
N TYR A 199 5.74 -3.87 -22.30
CA TYR A 199 6.71 -4.50 -21.41
C TYR A 199 6.97 -5.96 -21.79
N THR A 200 5.94 -6.67 -22.21
CA THR A 200 6.03 -8.08 -22.61
C THR A 200 6.22 -8.29 -24.12
N LYS A 201 6.54 -7.22 -24.85
CA LYS A 201 6.77 -7.29 -26.31
C LYS A 201 7.88 -8.28 -26.65
N GLY A 202 7.52 -9.31 -27.43
CA GLY A 202 8.47 -10.38 -27.82
C GLY A 202 8.49 -11.57 -26.84
N ILE A 203 7.74 -11.55 -25.74
CA ILE A 203 7.56 -12.68 -24.83
C ILE A 203 6.28 -13.42 -25.25
N THR A 204 6.40 -14.73 -25.56
CA THR A 204 5.30 -15.54 -26.11
C THR A 204 4.99 -16.78 -25.27
N ASP A 205 5.51 -16.86 -24.06
CA ASP A 205 5.38 -18.00 -23.16
C ASP A 205 4.00 -18.07 -22.44
N ALA A 206 3.29 -16.93 -22.38
CA ALA A 206 1.96 -16.80 -21.79
C ALA A 206 1.17 -15.67 -22.45
N ASP A 207 -0.17 -15.68 -22.27
CA ASP A 207 -1.01 -14.53 -22.61
C ASP A 207 -0.98 -13.52 -21.46
N TYR A 208 -0.19 -12.45 -21.63
CA TYR A 208 -0.05 -11.38 -20.65
C TYR A 208 -1.19 -10.36 -20.70
N ILE A 209 -2.06 -10.36 -21.73
CA ILE A 209 -3.10 -9.33 -21.88
C ILE A 209 -4.38 -9.74 -21.16
N GLN A 210 -4.46 -9.40 -19.90
CA GLN A 210 -5.53 -9.81 -18.97
C GLN A 210 -6.28 -8.59 -18.38
N PRO A 211 -7.12 -7.88 -19.17
CA PRO A 211 -7.72 -6.60 -18.73
C PRO A 211 -8.70 -6.76 -17.57
N VAL A 212 -9.49 -7.83 -17.54
CA VAL A 212 -10.46 -8.08 -16.46
C VAL A 212 -9.74 -8.36 -15.15
N PHE A 213 -8.72 -9.23 -15.19
CA PHE A 213 -7.86 -9.51 -14.04
C PHE A 213 -7.19 -8.22 -13.52
N ALA A 214 -6.63 -7.42 -14.45
CA ALA A 214 -5.99 -6.15 -14.12
C ALA A 214 -6.92 -5.21 -13.35
N LEU A 215 -8.17 -5.04 -13.80
CA LEU A 215 -9.15 -4.17 -13.15
C LEU A 215 -9.56 -4.68 -11.77
N ILE A 216 -9.76 -6.00 -11.61
CA ILE A 216 -10.14 -6.59 -10.33
C ILE A 216 -9.00 -6.42 -9.30
N LEU A 217 -7.77 -6.75 -9.69
CA LEU A 217 -6.60 -6.61 -8.82
C LEU A 217 -6.34 -5.13 -8.45
N LEU A 218 -6.48 -4.24 -9.43
CA LEU A 218 -6.37 -2.80 -9.23
C LEU A 218 -7.43 -2.30 -8.24
N MET A 219 -8.67 -2.74 -8.36
CA MET A 219 -9.74 -2.38 -7.43
C MET A 219 -9.46 -2.89 -6.01
N ALA A 220 -8.91 -4.10 -5.85
CA ALA A 220 -8.53 -4.64 -4.55
C ALA A 220 -7.49 -3.74 -3.87
N GLU A 221 -6.44 -3.35 -4.57
CA GLU A 221 -5.39 -2.50 -4.02
C GLU A 221 -5.83 -1.04 -3.83
N ALA A 222 -6.70 -0.52 -4.68
CA ALA A 222 -7.29 0.81 -4.48
C ALA A 222 -8.14 0.87 -3.21
N VAL A 223 -8.98 -0.16 -2.98
CA VAL A 223 -9.79 -0.32 -1.77
C VAL A 223 -8.90 -0.41 -0.54
N ASN A 224 -7.80 -1.17 -0.61
CA ASN A 224 -6.80 -1.28 0.45
C ASN A 224 -6.18 0.09 0.78
N CYS A 225 -5.80 0.87 -0.22
CA CYS A 225 -5.26 2.21 -0.03
C CYS A 225 -6.29 3.19 0.58
N MET A 226 -7.52 3.19 0.10
CA MET A 226 -8.59 4.06 0.62
C MET A 226 -8.92 3.77 2.09
N MET A 227 -8.66 2.56 2.57
CA MET A 227 -8.88 2.13 3.95
C MET A 227 -7.79 2.64 4.92
N LEU A 228 -6.61 3.07 4.44
CA LEU A 228 -5.46 3.45 5.30
C LEU A 228 -5.81 4.38 6.48
N PRO A 229 -6.64 5.43 6.31
CA PRO A 229 -7.03 6.27 7.44
C PRO A 229 -7.78 5.53 8.54
N CYS A 230 -8.68 4.61 8.15
CA CYS A 230 -9.47 3.84 9.10
C CYS A 230 -8.67 2.72 9.77
N SER A 231 -7.72 2.11 9.08
CA SER A 231 -6.85 1.06 9.65
C SER A 231 -5.75 1.62 10.55
N GLY A 232 -5.28 2.84 10.31
CA GLY A 232 -4.27 3.51 11.11
C GLY A 232 -4.77 3.94 12.50
N LEU A 233 -6.06 4.23 12.65
CA LEU A 233 -6.62 4.65 13.94
C LEU A 233 -6.55 3.59 15.05
N PRO A 234 -6.95 2.32 14.85
CA PRO A 234 -6.77 1.27 15.84
C PRO A 234 -5.31 0.99 16.17
N ALA A 235 -4.41 1.10 15.19
CA ALA A 235 -2.97 0.97 15.39
C ALA A 235 -2.46 2.11 16.29
N ALA A 236 -2.82 3.36 15.99
CA ALA A 236 -2.48 4.54 16.78
C ALA A 236 -3.04 4.47 18.22
N ALA A 237 -4.22 3.87 18.40
CA ALA A 237 -4.87 3.65 19.70
C ALA A 237 -4.37 2.40 20.44
N ASN A 238 -3.39 1.68 19.90
CA ASN A 238 -2.89 0.40 20.43
C ASN A 238 -4.00 -0.65 20.67
N ARG A 239 -5.02 -0.69 19.78
CA ARG A 239 -6.18 -1.58 19.88
C ARG A 239 -6.07 -2.82 18.99
N PHE A 240 -4.87 -3.43 18.90
CA PHE A 240 -4.60 -4.61 18.08
C PHE A 240 -5.42 -5.84 18.49
N ARG A 241 -5.66 -6.03 19.80
CA ARG A 241 -6.43 -7.16 20.30
C ARG A 241 -7.87 -7.14 19.82
N GLN A 242 -8.47 -5.96 19.72
CA GLN A 242 -9.86 -5.76 19.32
C GLN A 242 -10.05 -5.93 17.80
N THR A 243 -9.01 -5.61 17.01
CA THR A 243 -9.09 -5.61 15.53
C THR A 243 -8.50 -6.86 14.86
N ARG A 244 -7.93 -7.78 15.65
CA ARG A 244 -7.33 -9.02 15.12
C ARG A 244 -8.28 -9.87 14.27
N TRP A 245 -9.57 -9.91 14.65
CA TRP A 245 -10.57 -10.70 13.93
C TRP A 245 -10.83 -10.19 12.52
N GLY A 246 -10.68 -8.87 12.28
CA GLY A 246 -10.73 -8.31 10.94
C GLY A 246 -9.61 -8.83 10.04
N ALA A 247 -8.38 -8.91 10.56
CA ALA A 247 -7.23 -9.43 9.82
C ALA A 247 -7.32 -10.96 9.59
N TYR A 248 -7.78 -11.71 10.58
CA TYR A 248 -7.97 -13.17 10.43
C TYR A 248 -9.11 -13.49 9.46
N GLY A 249 -10.22 -12.74 9.55
CA GLY A 249 -11.35 -12.88 8.61
C GLY A 249 -10.95 -12.56 7.17
N GLU A 250 -10.16 -11.51 6.95
CA GLU A 250 -9.60 -11.17 5.64
C GLU A 250 -8.78 -12.34 5.08
N ALA A 251 -7.82 -12.86 5.84
CA ALA A 251 -6.98 -13.96 5.41
C ALA A 251 -7.81 -15.23 5.11
N ALA A 252 -8.79 -15.55 5.96
CA ALA A 252 -9.67 -16.71 5.76
C ALA A 252 -10.54 -16.55 4.50
N ILE A 253 -11.17 -15.39 4.30
CA ILE A 253 -12.00 -15.10 3.12
C ILE A 253 -11.14 -15.18 1.85
N ASN A 254 -9.96 -14.56 1.87
CA ASN A 254 -9.03 -14.61 0.73
C ASN A 254 -8.71 -16.06 0.35
N ILE A 255 -8.25 -16.88 1.30
CA ILE A 255 -7.87 -18.27 1.03
C ILE A 255 -9.08 -19.08 0.52
N ILE A 256 -10.21 -19.03 1.23
CA ILE A 256 -11.39 -19.83 0.90
C ILE A 256 -11.93 -19.49 -0.48
N LEU A 257 -12.13 -18.19 -0.77
CA LEU A 257 -12.67 -17.76 -2.05
C LEU A 257 -11.69 -17.98 -3.19
N SER A 258 -10.41 -17.71 -3.00
CA SER A 258 -9.39 -17.94 -4.02
C SER A 258 -9.29 -19.43 -4.34
N CYS A 259 -9.29 -20.34 -3.36
CA CYS A 259 -9.31 -21.78 -3.58
C CYS A 259 -10.58 -22.25 -4.30
N ALA A 260 -11.73 -21.68 -3.98
CA ALA A 260 -12.99 -22.05 -4.64
C ALA A 260 -13.05 -21.57 -6.10
N LEU A 261 -12.53 -20.39 -6.39
CA LEU A 261 -12.65 -19.76 -7.71
C LEU A 261 -11.48 -20.06 -8.65
N ILE A 262 -10.33 -20.53 -8.14
CA ILE A 262 -9.13 -20.80 -8.94
C ILE A 262 -9.38 -21.84 -10.04
N HIS A 263 -10.29 -22.77 -9.81
CA HIS A 263 -10.63 -23.82 -10.78
C HIS A 263 -11.38 -23.32 -12.02
N TRP A 264 -12.06 -22.15 -11.93
CA TRP A 264 -12.78 -21.56 -13.08
C TRP A 264 -11.87 -20.65 -13.90
N SER A 265 -11.16 -19.76 -13.22
CA SER A 265 -10.18 -18.85 -13.84
C SER A 265 -9.13 -18.49 -12.79
N PRO A 266 -7.92 -19.04 -12.90
CA PRO A 266 -6.92 -18.89 -11.85
C PRO A 266 -6.63 -17.43 -11.48
N LEU A 267 -6.33 -16.58 -12.45
CA LEU A 267 -6.01 -15.16 -12.20
C LEU A 267 -7.21 -14.38 -11.66
N ILE A 268 -8.38 -14.54 -12.29
CA ILE A 268 -9.60 -13.83 -11.89
C ILE A 268 -10.07 -14.33 -10.53
N GLY A 269 -10.01 -15.65 -10.29
CA GLY A 269 -10.44 -16.25 -9.03
C GLY A 269 -9.65 -15.75 -7.83
N VAL A 270 -8.33 -15.70 -7.96
CA VAL A 270 -7.44 -15.20 -6.92
C VAL A 270 -7.68 -13.69 -6.69
N ALA A 271 -7.78 -12.90 -7.76
CA ALA A 271 -8.04 -11.47 -7.64
C ALA A 271 -9.41 -11.14 -7.02
N LEU A 272 -10.46 -11.92 -7.30
CA LEU A 272 -11.78 -11.79 -6.67
C LEU A 272 -11.73 -12.17 -5.18
N GLY A 273 -10.98 -13.22 -4.83
CA GLY A 273 -10.75 -13.59 -3.44
C GLY A 273 -10.11 -12.43 -2.66
N THR A 274 -9.06 -11.84 -3.22
CA THR A 274 -8.35 -10.68 -2.64
C THR A 274 -9.26 -9.46 -2.55
N LEU A 275 -10.00 -9.11 -3.60
CA LEU A 275 -10.94 -7.98 -3.58
C LEU A 275 -12.00 -8.15 -2.50
N THR A 276 -12.64 -9.32 -2.43
CA THR A 276 -13.69 -9.58 -1.43
C THR A 276 -13.16 -9.52 0.00
N ALA A 277 -11.98 -10.10 0.22
CA ALA A 277 -11.30 -10.07 1.52
C ALA A 277 -10.96 -8.63 1.94
N THR A 278 -10.42 -7.83 1.03
CA THR A 278 -10.07 -6.43 1.27
C THR A 278 -11.30 -5.56 1.53
N VAL A 279 -12.41 -5.78 0.81
CA VAL A 279 -13.70 -5.09 1.07
C VAL A 279 -14.21 -5.46 2.47
N PHE A 280 -14.21 -6.73 2.84
CA PHE A 280 -14.59 -7.17 4.20
C PHE A 280 -13.75 -6.45 5.27
N ARG A 281 -12.44 -6.45 5.13
CA ARG A 281 -11.54 -5.77 6.06
C ARG A 281 -11.81 -4.27 6.13
N SER A 282 -12.05 -3.62 4.99
CA SER A 282 -12.34 -2.19 4.92
C SER A 282 -13.62 -1.85 5.70
N VAL A 283 -14.69 -2.61 5.51
CA VAL A 283 -15.94 -2.43 6.25
C VAL A 283 -15.73 -2.66 7.74
N TYR A 284 -14.98 -3.70 8.12
CA TYR A 284 -14.68 -4.01 9.51
C TYR A 284 -13.92 -2.86 10.20
N TYR A 285 -12.85 -2.33 9.57
CA TYR A 285 -12.09 -1.22 10.14
C TYR A 285 -12.87 0.09 10.16
N MET A 286 -13.70 0.39 9.15
CA MET A 286 -14.60 1.54 9.15
C MET A 286 -15.62 1.45 10.30
N ALA A 287 -16.23 0.28 10.50
CA ALA A 287 -17.18 0.05 11.58
C ALA A 287 -16.51 0.22 12.96
N TYR A 288 -15.34 -0.38 13.13
CA TYR A 288 -14.61 -0.30 14.40
C TYR A 288 -14.16 1.14 14.71
N SER A 289 -13.47 1.78 13.76
CA SER A 289 -12.93 3.13 13.94
C SER A 289 -14.03 4.18 14.06
N GLY A 290 -15.09 4.06 13.27
CA GLY A 290 -16.27 4.95 13.36
C GLY A 290 -16.96 4.84 14.72
N ARG A 291 -17.23 3.62 15.19
CA ARG A 291 -18.01 3.41 16.42
C ARG A 291 -17.21 3.66 17.70
N HIS A 292 -15.95 3.20 17.78
CA HIS A 292 -15.19 3.14 19.03
C HIS A 292 -14.11 4.21 19.19
N ILE A 293 -13.76 4.93 18.13
CA ILE A 293 -12.68 5.94 18.18
C ILE A 293 -13.19 7.31 17.76
N LEU A 294 -13.85 7.40 16.61
CA LEU A 294 -14.31 8.67 16.05
C LEU A 294 -15.71 9.06 16.51
N HIS A 295 -16.53 8.10 16.93
CA HIS A 295 -17.97 8.28 17.23
C HIS A 295 -18.72 8.90 16.05
N ILE A 296 -18.47 8.37 14.84
CA ILE A 296 -19.09 8.78 13.58
C ILE A 296 -19.95 7.61 13.06
N PRO A 297 -21.16 7.88 12.53
CA PRO A 297 -22.00 6.83 11.98
C PRO A 297 -21.32 6.14 10.79
N LEU A 298 -21.38 4.81 10.78
CA LEU A 298 -20.78 3.97 9.73
C LEU A 298 -21.28 4.34 8.32
N SER A 299 -22.57 4.74 8.21
CA SER A 299 -23.17 5.12 6.92
C SER A 299 -22.43 6.25 6.21
N LYS A 300 -21.93 7.26 6.95
CA LYS A 300 -21.15 8.36 6.34
C LYS A 300 -19.84 7.85 5.73
N LEU A 301 -19.14 6.95 6.44
CA LEU A 301 -17.89 6.36 5.95
C LEU A 301 -18.14 5.45 4.75
N LEU A 302 -19.16 4.59 4.82
CA LEU A 302 -19.52 3.66 3.74
C LEU A 302 -19.96 4.39 2.47
N VAL A 303 -20.81 5.42 2.56
CA VAL A 303 -21.28 6.17 1.40
C VAL A 303 -20.11 6.85 0.69
N GLN A 304 -19.22 7.52 1.43
CA GLN A 304 -18.05 8.16 0.83
C GLN A 304 -17.12 7.14 0.18
N PHE A 305 -16.88 6.03 0.85
CA PHE A 305 -16.02 4.96 0.37
C PHE A 305 -16.59 4.30 -0.88
N ALA A 306 -17.89 3.93 -0.87
CA ALA A 306 -18.55 3.31 -1.99
C ALA A 306 -18.62 4.24 -3.21
N ALA A 307 -18.94 5.53 -3.00
CA ALA A 307 -18.95 6.53 -4.06
C ALA A 307 -17.56 6.70 -4.71
N ALA A 308 -16.51 6.75 -3.90
CA ALA A 308 -15.14 6.86 -4.40
C ALA A 308 -14.69 5.60 -5.14
N ALA A 309 -15.00 4.41 -4.62
CA ALA A 309 -14.70 3.14 -5.27
C ALA A 309 -15.47 2.97 -6.59
N ALA A 310 -16.75 3.34 -6.63
CA ALA A 310 -17.56 3.34 -7.86
C ALA A 310 -17.00 4.31 -8.90
N LEU A 311 -16.67 5.55 -8.50
CA LEU A 311 -16.07 6.54 -9.40
C LEU A 311 -14.75 6.04 -9.98
N LEU A 312 -13.87 5.49 -9.14
CA LEU A 312 -12.61 4.91 -9.56
C LEU A 312 -12.83 3.76 -10.55
N GLY A 313 -13.72 2.83 -10.23
CA GLY A 313 -14.04 1.70 -11.10
C GLY A 313 -14.54 2.13 -12.47
N VAL A 314 -15.45 3.11 -12.52
CA VAL A 314 -15.97 3.68 -13.78
C VAL A 314 -14.84 4.35 -14.57
N LEU A 315 -14.02 5.20 -13.94
CA LEU A 315 -12.93 5.90 -14.60
C LEU A 315 -11.85 4.93 -15.12
N ALA A 316 -11.48 3.94 -14.33
CA ALA A 316 -10.50 2.92 -14.71
C ALA A 316 -11.00 2.06 -15.87
N ALA A 317 -12.27 1.59 -15.81
CA ALA A 317 -12.86 0.78 -16.86
C ALA A 317 -13.06 1.57 -18.16
N ALA A 318 -13.56 2.81 -18.06
CA ALA A 318 -13.73 3.69 -19.22
C ALA A 318 -12.36 4.01 -19.86
N GLY A 319 -11.36 4.38 -19.07
CA GLY A 319 -10.01 4.63 -19.56
C GLY A 319 -9.36 3.40 -20.20
N CYS A 320 -9.52 2.24 -19.59
CA CYS A 320 -9.06 0.97 -20.15
C CYS A 320 -9.68 0.69 -21.52
N ARG A 321 -11.00 0.84 -21.65
CA ARG A 321 -11.70 0.65 -22.93
C ARG A 321 -11.27 1.65 -24.00
N LEU A 322 -11.16 2.92 -23.64
CA LEU A 322 -10.76 3.98 -24.57
C LEU A 322 -9.36 3.76 -25.11
N LEU A 323 -8.40 3.41 -24.23
CA LEU A 323 -7.00 3.23 -24.64
C LEU A 323 -6.72 1.85 -25.26
N GLN A 324 -7.58 0.84 -25.08
CA GLN A 324 -7.44 -0.43 -25.81
C GLN A 324 -7.59 -0.28 -27.33
N GLY A 325 -8.36 0.71 -27.81
CA GLY A 325 -8.52 1.02 -29.23
C GLY A 325 -7.39 1.84 -29.83
N ILE A 326 -6.46 2.33 -29.02
CA ILE A 326 -5.36 3.20 -29.46
C ILE A 326 -4.06 2.36 -29.54
N ALA A 327 -3.41 2.40 -30.70
CA ALA A 327 -2.10 1.79 -30.88
C ALA A 327 -1.03 2.62 -30.13
N ILE A 328 -0.58 2.10 -29.00
CA ILE A 328 0.53 2.66 -28.22
C ILE A 328 1.74 1.75 -28.44
N ASP A 329 2.68 2.18 -29.31
CA ASP A 329 3.77 1.35 -29.80
C ASP A 329 5.09 1.62 -29.08
N ASN A 330 5.19 2.70 -28.32
CA ASN A 330 6.40 3.07 -27.60
C ASN A 330 6.10 3.73 -26.24
N TYR A 331 7.12 3.70 -25.37
CA TYR A 331 7.01 4.26 -24.01
C TYR A 331 6.79 5.78 -23.99
N PHE A 332 7.23 6.52 -25.01
CA PHE A 332 7.01 7.96 -25.08
C PHE A 332 5.52 8.28 -25.25
N GLN A 333 4.83 7.60 -26.18
CA GLN A 333 3.38 7.72 -26.34
C GLN A 333 2.64 7.30 -25.07
N TRP A 334 3.09 6.21 -24.40
CA TRP A 334 2.51 5.77 -23.14
C TRP A 334 2.61 6.86 -22.06
N VAL A 335 3.76 7.55 -21.93
CA VAL A 335 3.93 8.67 -21.00
C VAL A 335 3.02 9.85 -21.34
N LEU A 336 2.89 10.20 -22.63
CA LEU A 336 1.99 11.28 -23.06
C LEU A 336 0.53 10.99 -22.70
N TRP A 337 0.06 9.77 -22.94
CA TRP A 337 -1.28 9.33 -22.52
C TRP A 337 -1.39 9.29 -21.00
N GLY A 338 -0.32 8.97 -20.30
CA GLY A 338 -0.23 9.04 -18.86
C GLY A 338 -0.45 10.47 -18.32
N LEU A 339 0.22 11.45 -18.93
CA LEU A 339 0.05 12.86 -18.57
C LEU A 339 -1.36 13.37 -18.91
N ALA A 340 -1.91 12.94 -20.06
CA ALA A 340 -3.29 13.31 -20.46
C ALA A 340 -4.34 12.73 -19.49
N THR A 341 -4.25 11.46 -19.13
CA THR A 341 -5.17 10.83 -18.17
C THR A 341 -4.99 11.42 -16.76
N LEU A 342 -3.75 11.70 -16.35
CA LEU A 342 -3.45 12.33 -15.07
C LEU A 342 -4.06 13.73 -14.99
N SER A 343 -3.97 14.54 -16.03
CA SER A 343 -4.58 15.87 -16.07
C SER A 343 -6.11 15.79 -16.12
N ALA A 344 -6.69 14.87 -16.90
CA ALA A 344 -8.13 14.72 -17.03
C ALA A 344 -8.80 14.27 -15.71
N VAL A 345 -8.19 13.37 -14.95
CA VAL A 345 -8.72 12.89 -13.67
C VAL A 345 -8.19 13.72 -12.50
N GLY A 346 -6.94 14.14 -12.56
CA GLY A 346 -6.27 14.85 -11.48
C GLY A 346 -6.80 16.26 -11.24
N ALA A 347 -7.05 17.05 -12.30
CA ALA A 347 -7.51 18.42 -12.13
C ALA A 347 -8.89 18.52 -11.45
N PRO A 348 -9.95 17.76 -11.85
CA PRO A 348 -11.23 17.77 -11.15
C PRO A 348 -11.15 17.27 -9.71
N THR A 349 -10.35 16.21 -9.49
CA THR A 349 -10.18 15.63 -8.14
C THR A 349 -9.39 16.56 -7.21
N ALA A 350 -8.36 17.23 -7.73
CA ALA A 350 -7.61 18.23 -6.97
C ALA A 350 -8.49 19.44 -6.60
N PHE A 351 -9.33 19.89 -7.53
CA PHE A 351 -10.31 20.96 -7.25
C PHE A 351 -11.33 20.53 -6.18
N TYR A 352 -11.87 19.31 -6.28
CA TYR A 352 -12.77 18.76 -5.25
C TYR A 352 -12.08 18.66 -3.88
N CYS A 353 -10.86 18.13 -3.84
CA CYS A 353 -10.07 18.02 -2.62
C CYS A 353 -9.81 19.39 -2.00
N TRP A 354 -9.38 20.36 -2.80
CA TRP A 354 -9.14 21.73 -2.36
C TRP A 354 -10.40 22.39 -1.79
N LYS A 355 -11.53 22.26 -2.47
CA LYS A 355 -12.83 22.79 -2.01
C LYS A 355 -13.21 22.21 -0.65
N ARG A 356 -13.15 20.89 -0.50
CA ARG A 356 -13.48 20.20 0.76
C ARG A 356 -12.53 20.58 1.90
N LEU A 357 -11.23 20.68 1.63
CA LEU A 357 -10.25 21.09 2.64
C LEU A 357 -10.45 22.54 3.08
N ARG A 358 -10.91 23.40 2.17
CA ARG A 358 -11.24 24.80 2.45
C ARG A 358 -12.51 24.93 3.29
N GLU A 359 -13.58 24.21 2.94
CA GLU A 359 -14.81 24.17 3.74
C GLU A 359 -14.52 23.73 5.19
N ALA A 360 -13.74 22.67 5.37
CA ALA A 360 -13.31 22.20 6.69
C ALA A 360 -12.43 23.21 7.47
N LYS A 361 -11.87 24.21 6.83
CA LYS A 361 -11.12 25.30 7.48
C LYS A 361 -12.07 26.39 7.98
N TYR A 362 -13.08 26.76 7.21
CA TYR A 362 -14.05 27.79 7.61
C TYR A 362 -14.92 27.37 8.79
N GLU A 363 -15.35 26.09 8.85
CA GLU A 363 -16.07 25.55 10.03
C GLU A 363 -15.24 25.66 11.33
N THR A 364 -13.91 25.65 11.22
CA THR A 364 -13.00 25.79 12.37
C THR A 364 -12.81 27.22 12.86
N ASP A 365 -12.95 28.20 12.00
CA ASP A 365 -12.77 29.62 12.37
C ASP A 365 -14.08 30.20 12.94
N SER A 366 -15.24 29.71 12.47
CA SER A 366 -16.57 30.05 13.00
C SER A 366 -16.84 29.51 14.41
N ASP A 367 -16.20 28.39 14.81
CA ASP A 367 -16.31 27.83 16.16
C ASP A 367 -15.35 28.50 17.18
N ARG A 368 -14.57 29.49 16.75
CA ARG A 368 -13.63 30.24 17.62
C ARG A 368 -14.09 31.66 17.92
N GLU A 369 -15.09 32.17 17.19
CA GLU A 369 -15.80 33.42 17.50
C GLU A 369 -17.06 33.12 18.35
#